data_5e734c77e40c96ca59ebd1205d25430e
#
_entry.id   5e734c77e40c96ca59ebd1205d25430e
#
_cell.length_a   1.000
_cell.length_b   1.000
_cell.length_c   1.000
_cell.angle_alpha   90.00
_cell.angle_beta   90.00
_cell.angle_gamma   90.00
#
_symmetry.space_group_name_H-M   'P 1'
#
loop_
_entity.id
_entity.type
_entity.pdbx_description
1 polymer ?
#
loop_
_entity_poly.entity_id
_entity_poly.type
_entity_poly.pdbx_seq_one_letter_code
_entity_poly.pdbx_strand_id
1 'polypeptide(L)'
;MTVIKVVGSLLHAKYANTSQYATLFQQLSTHLSDSVRCYACYFVAFNPAIPLADKLSLLKPLVADNHFGVREVVWMALRPEMSDNLNISIPLMAQWAESDNPNIRRFSCEALRPRGVWCMHIEALKETPEIYLPVLEKLRADPSRYVQDS
;
A
#
# COMPACT_ATOMS: atom_id res chain seq x y z
N MET A 1 -0.42 3.69 -15.40
CA MET A 1 -0.71 4.22 -14.03
C MET A 1 -1.81 5.28 -14.01
N THR A 2 -1.77 6.29 -14.86
CA THR A 2 -2.78 7.38 -14.87
C THR A 2 -4.23 6.88 -15.01
N VAL A 3 -4.50 5.95 -15.92
CA VAL A 3 -5.86 5.40 -16.14
C VAL A 3 -6.39 4.71 -14.89
N ILE A 4 -5.59 3.86 -14.23
CA ILE A 4 -5.99 3.15 -13.00
C ILE A 4 -6.36 4.15 -11.91
N LYS A 5 -5.54 5.18 -11.72
CA LYS A 5 -5.79 6.25 -10.75
C LYS A 5 -7.08 7.01 -11.05
N VAL A 6 -7.30 7.38 -12.32
CA VAL A 6 -8.51 8.11 -12.75
C VAL A 6 -9.76 7.26 -12.54
N VAL A 7 -9.76 5.99 -12.95
CA VAL A 7 -10.91 5.10 -12.76
C VAL A 7 -11.21 4.93 -11.27
N GLY A 8 -10.21 4.64 -10.44
CA GLY A 8 -10.39 4.53 -8.98
C GLY A 8 -10.96 5.81 -8.36
N SER A 9 -10.49 6.99 -8.79
CA SER A 9 -11.01 8.29 -8.35
C SER A 9 -12.47 8.50 -8.74
N LEU A 10 -12.84 8.19 -9.99
CA LEU A 10 -14.22 8.33 -10.46
C LEU A 10 -15.17 7.37 -9.74
N LEU A 11 -14.74 6.13 -9.51
CA LEU A 11 -15.52 5.17 -8.73
C LEU A 11 -15.71 5.68 -7.30
N HIS A 12 -14.64 6.18 -6.66
CA HIS A 12 -14.74 6.79 -5.35
C HIS A 12 -15.73 7.96 -5.34
N ALA A 13 -15.59 8.92 -6.25
CA ALA A 13 -16.46 10.09 -6.32
C ALA A 13 -17.94 9.71 -6.47
N LYS A 14 -18.23 8.62 -7.20
CA LYS A 14 -19.60 8.16 -7.42
C LYS A 14 -20.19 7.39 -6.25
N TYR A 15 -19.39 6.58 -5.54
CA TYR A 15 -19.89 5.59 -4.60
C TYR A 15 -19.47 5.81 -3.13
N ALA A 16 -18.57 6.76 -2.82
CA ALA A 16 -18.01 6.95 -1.49
C ALA A 16 -19.07 7.08 -0.38
N ASN A 17 -20.16 7.77 -0.66
CA ASN A 17 -21.23 8.06 0.31
C ASN A 17 -22.49 7.22 0.07
N THR A 18 -22.37 6.06 -0.56
CA THR A 18 -23.51 5.18 -0.87
C THR A 18 -23.43 3.89 -0.08
N SER A 19 -24.57 3.23 0.12
CA SER A 19 -24.64 1.89 0.72
C SER A 19 -23.95 0.82 -0.13
N GLN A 20 -23.60 1.13 -1.38
CA GLN A 20 -22.94 0.22 -2.31
C GLN A 20 -21.40 0.19 -2.14
N TYR A 21 -20.81 1.10 -1.35
CA TYR A 21 -19.34 1.22 -1.21
C TYR A 21 -18.66 -0.11 -0.87
N ALA A 22 -19.13 -0.77 0.19
CA ALA A 22 -18.53 -2.02 0.66
C ALA A 22 -18.69 -3.16 -0.36
N THR A 23 -19.88 -3.28 -0.98
CA THR A 23 -20.15 -4.30 -2.01
C THR A 23 -19.28 -4.08 -3.24
N LEU A 24 -19.17 -2.83 -3.69
CA LEU A 24 -18.31 -2.49 -4.83
C LEU A 24 -16.84 -2.75 -4.53
N PHE A 25 -16.35 -2.36 -3.35
CA PHE A 25 -14.97 -2.69 -2.94
C PHE A 25 -14.72 -4.20 -2.99
N GLN A 26 -15.63 -4.99 -2.44
CA GLN A 26 -15.52 -6.46 -2.48
C GLN A 26 -15.45 -6.99 -3.92
N GLN A 27 -16.32 -6.51 -4.80
CA GLN A 27 -16.34 -6.90 -6.22
C GLN A 27 -15.04 -6.52 -6.95
N LEU A 28 -14.53 -5.31 -6.71
CA LEU A 28 -13.28 -4.85 -7.30
C LEU A 28 -12.08 -5.64 -6.79
N SER A 29 -11.95 -5.79 -5.48
CA SER A 29 -10.78 -6.40 -4.82
C SER A 29 -10.64 -7.89 -5.07
N THR A 30 -11.73 -8.61 -5.39
CA THR A 30 -11.74 -10.05 -5.68
C THR A 30 -11.94 -10.38 -7.16
N HIS A 31 -11.94 -9.39 -8.03
CA HIS A 31 -12.17 -9.58 -9.45
C HIS A 31 -11.09 -10.43 -10.12
N LEU A 32 -11.45 -11.24 -11.12
CA LEU A 32 -10.50 -12.09 -11.86
C LEU A 32 -9.41 -11.29 -12.58
N SER A 33 -9.76 -10.14 -13.16
CA SER A 33 -8.80 -9.25 -13.80
C SER A 33 -7.98 -8.48 -12.77
N ASP A 34 -6.66 -8.55 -12.88
CA ASP A 34 -5.68 -7.78 -12.11
C ASP A 34 -5.89 -6.26 -12.26
N SER A 35 -6.19 -5.79 -13.47
CA SER A 35 -6.46 -4.38 -13.74
C SER A 35 -7.66 -3.87 -12.95
N VAL A 36 -8.70 -4.68 -12.80
CA VAL A 36 -9.89 -4.33 -12.00
C VAL A 36 -9.53 -4.30 -10.52
N ARG A 37 -8.72 -5.26 -10.03
CA ARG A 37 -8.23 -5.23 -8.64
C ARG A 37 -7.39 -3.99 -8.35
N CYS A 38 -6.62 -3.51 -9.33
CA CYS A 38 -5.89 -2.24 -9.20
C CYS A 38 -6.79 -1.03 -8.97
N TYR A 39 -8.01 -1.01 -9.52
CA TYR A 39 -8.96 0.08 -9.26
C TYR A 39 -9.37 0.14 -7.78
N ALA A 40 -9.48 -1.01 -7.10
CA ALA A 40 -9.79 -1.08 -5.68
C ALA A 40 -8.77 -0.31 -4.82
N CYS A 41 -7.50 -0.30 -5.21
CA CYS A 41 -6.44 0.40 -4.47
C CYS A 41 -6.72 1.90 -4.39
N TYR A 42 -6.99 2.55 -5.52
CA TYR A 42 -7.29 3.97 -5.57
C TYR A 42 -8.70 4.31 -5.10
N PHE A 43 -9.66 3.39 -5.27
CA PHE A 43 -11.01 3.53 -4.73
C PHE A 43 -11.00 3.72 -3.20
N VAL A 44 -10.16 2.96 -2.50
CA VAL A 44 -9.96 3.08 -1.05
C VAL A 44 -9.04 4.25 -0.70
N ALA A 45 -7.92 4.42 -1.40
CA ALA A 45 -6.93 5.44 -1.08
C ALA A 45 -7.52 6.87 -1.12
N PHE A 46 -8.42 7.13 -2.05
CA PHE A 46 -9.06 8.45 -2.18
C PHE A 46 -10.17 8.72 -1.17
N ASN A 47 -10.56 7.76 -0.34
CA ASN A 47 -11.62 7.97 0.64
C ASN A 47 -11.08 8.65 1.92
N PRO A 48 -11.34 9.95 2.13
CA PRO A 48 -10.83 10.66 3.30
C PRO A 48 -11.54 10.27 4.60
N ALA A 49 -12.70 9.60 4.52
CA ALA A 49 -13.45 9.14 5.68
C ALA A 49 -12.87 7.86 6.30
N ILE A 50 -11.98 7.16 5.58
CA ILE A 50 -11.32 5.94 6.09
C ILE A 50 -9.94 6.32 6.63
N PRO A 51 -9.65 6.07 7.92
CA PRO A 51 -8.33 6.27 8.50
C PRO A 51 -7.26 5.43 7.78
N LEU A 52 -6.01 5.91 7.76
CA LEU A 52 -4.90 5.24 7.07
C LEU A 52 -4.71 3.77 7.53
N ALA A 53 -4.80 3.51 8.83
CA ALA A 53 -4.68 2.16 9.37
C ALA A 53 -5.76 1.21 8.82
N ASP A 54 -6.99 1.71 8.66
CA ASP A 54 -8.09 0.93 8.10
C ASP A 54 -7.93 0.74 6.59
N LYS A 55 -7.44 1.75 5.86
CA LYS A 55 -7.08 1.61 4.44
C LYS A 55 -6.03 0.52 4.24
N LEU A 56 -4.98 0.52 5.05
CA LEU A 56 -3.95 -0.52 5.03
C LEU A 56 -4.54 -1.90 5.31
N SER A 57 -5.40 -2.02 6.32
CA SER A 57 -6.07 -3.28 6.66
C SER A 57 -6.97 -3.78 5.52
N LEU A 58 -7.77 -2.91 4.90
CA LEU A 58 -8.64 -3.23 3.77
C LEU A 58 -7.84 -3.70 2.55
N LEU A 59 -6.71 -3.08 2.27
CA LEU A 59 -5.88 -3.38 1.10
C LEU A 59 -4.84 -4.48 1.35
N LYS A 60 -4.69 -4.99 2.58
CA LYS A 60 -3.74 -6.06 2.91
C LYS A 60 -3.86 -7.30 2.03
N PRO A 61 -5.07 -7.78 1.65
CA PRO A 61 -5.19 -8.89 0.70
C PRO A 61 -4.59 -8.58 -0.68
N LEU A 62 -4.67 -7.34 -1.16
CA LEU A 62 -4.08 -6.92 -2.43
C LEU A 62 -2.56 -6.70 -2.33
N VAL A 63 -2.04 -6.40 -1.14
CA VAL A 63 -0.59 -6.43 -0.87
C VAL A 63 -0.05 -7.86 -1.02
N ALA A 64 -0.85 -8.86 -0.69
CA ALA A 64 -0.50 -10.28 -0.83
C ALA A 64 -0.92 -10.89 -2.18
N ASP A 65 -1.43 -10.10 -3.12
CA ASP A 65 -1.94 -10.55 -4.42
C ASP A 65 -0.90 -11.37 -5.20
N ASN A 66 -1.36 -12.39 -5.92
CA ASN A 66 -0.51 -13.21 -6.77
C ASN A 66 0.13 -12.40 -7.91
N HIS A 67 -0.57 -11.39 -8.43
CA HIS A 67 -0.08 -10.55 -9.52
C HIS A 67 0.75 -9.38 -8.98
N PHE A 68 2.03 -9.33 -9.38
CA PHE A 68 2.95 -8.31 -8.87
C PHE A 68 2.47 -6.87 -9.13
N GLY A 69 1.85 -6.61 -10.29
CA GLY A 69 1.35 -5.28 -10.63
C GLY A 69 0.27 -4.77 -9.67
N VAL A 70 -0.57 -5.66 -9.13
CA VAL A 70 -1.55 -5.29 -8.10
C VAL A 70 -0.84 -4.87 -6.83
N ARG A 71 0.16 -5.65 -6.38
CA ARG A 71 0.97 -5.32 -5.20
C ARG A 71 1.65 -3.95 -5.32
N GLU A 72 2.20 -3.65 -6.50
CA GLU A 72 2.82 -2.34 -6.77
C GLU A 72 1.81 -1.19 -6.69
N VAL A 73 0.61 -1.37 -7.22
CA VAL A 73 -0.42 -0.32 -7.21
C VAL A 73 -0.87 0.01 -5.78
N VAL A 74 -0.88 -0.95 -4.85
CA VAL A 74 -1.26 -0.69 -3.45
C VAL A 74 -0.34 0.35 -2.82
N TRP A 75 0.98 0.15 -2.88
CA TRP A 75 1.89 1.11 -2.26
C TRP A 75 1.90 2.46 -3.01
N MET A 76 1.76 2.45 -4.34
CA MET A 76 1.66 3.69 -5.11
C MET A 76 0.42 4.51 -4.74
N ALA A 77 -0.69 3.86 -4.42
CA ALA A 77 -1.93 4.52 -4.03
C ALA A 77 -1.87 5.08 -2.60
N LEU A 78 -1.26 4.34 -1.67
CA LEU A 78 -1.23 4.72 -0.25
C LEU A 78 -0.02 5.56 0.14
N ARG A 79 1.09 5.49 -0.60
CA ARG A 79 2.35 6.14 -0.24
C ARG A 79 2.23 7.64 0.08
N PRO A 80 1.46 8.47 -0.67
CA PRO A 80 1.34 9.89 -0.31
C PRO A 80 0.85 10.06 1.13
N GLU A 81 -0.25 9.38 1.48
CA GLU A 81 -0.83 9.47 2.82
C GLU A 81 0.08 8.82 3.88
N MET A 82 0.76 7.72 3.54
CA MET A 82 1.72 7.06 4.42
C MET A 82 2.94 7.95 4.72
N SER A 83 3.46 8.65 3.71
CA SER A 83 4.61 9.55 3.87
C SER A 83 4.28 10.79 4.69
N ASP A 84 3.05 11.28 4.59
CA ASP A 84 2.57 12.42 5.38
C ASP A 84 2.26 12.03 6.85
N ASN A 85 2.13 10.73 7.14
CA ASN A 85 1.76 10.18 8.45
C ASN A 85 2.75 9.10 8.91
N LEU A 86 4.06 9.41 8.93
CA LEU A 86 5.12 8.45 9.30
C LEU A 86 4.96 7.88 10.71
N ASN A 87 4.45 8.68 11.65
CA ASN A 87 4.17 8.27 13.03
C ASN A 87 3.11 7.15 13.12
N ILE A 88 2.22 7.02 12.14
CA ILE A 88 1.24 5.93 12.02
C ILE A 88 1.82 4.79 11.16
N SER A 89 2.44 5.16 10.04
CA SER A 89 2.90 4.21 9.03
C SER A 89 4.03 3.32 9.51
N ILE A 90 5.05 3.87 10.18
CA ILE A 90 6.23 3.12 10.60
C ILE A 90 5.88 2.01 11.60
N PRO A 91 5.10 2.22 12.67
CA PRO A 91 4.69 1.15 13.56
C PRO A 91 3.91 0.02 12.86
N LEU A 92 3.03 0.37 11.92
CA LEU A 92 2.28 -0.61 11.13
C LEU A 92 3.19 -1.41 10.20
N MET A 93 4.14 -0.75 9.54
CA MET A 93 5.13 -1.44 8.69
C MET A 93 6.05 -2.33 9.51
N ALA A 94 6.41 -1.94 10.73
CA ALA A 94 7.18 -2.78 11.65
C ALA A 94 6.43 -4.07 12.05
N GLN A 95 5.11 -4.00 12.21
CA GLN A 95 4.27 -5.20 12.41
C GLN A 95 4.21 -6.05 11.15
N TRP A 96 4.07 -5.44 9.98
CA TRP A 96 3.98 -6.15 8.71
C TRP A 96 5.30 -6.82 8.30
N ALA A 97 6.43 -6.29 8.76
CA ALA A 97 7.75 -6.91 8.59
C ALA A 97 7.87 -8.28 9.28
N GLU A 98 6.98 -8.62 10.21
CA GLU A 98 6.91 -9.91 10.90
C GLU A 98 5.89 -10.89 10.30
N SER A 99 5.26 -10.52 9.18
CA SER A 99 4.26 -11.38 8.52
C SER A 99 4.88 -12.65 7.96
N ASP A 100 4.16 -13.77 8.03
CA ASP A 100 4.56 -15.03 7.36
C ASP A 100 4.58 -14.88 5.83
N ASN A 101 3.80 -13.95 5.27
CA ASN A 101 3.71 -13.73 3.83
C ASN A 101 4.84 -12.79 3.34
N PRO A 102 5.73 -13.25 2.45
CA PRO A 102 6.84 -12.43 1.95
C PRO A 102 6.40 -11.20 1.15
N ASN A 103 5.22 -11.22 0.53
CA ASN A 103 4.70 -10.04 -0.18
C ASN A 103 4.37 -8.91 0.79
N ILE A 104 3.81 -9.25 1.97
CA ILE A 104 3.50 -8.28 3.01
C ILE A 104 4.79 -7.73 3.63
N ARG A 105 5.79 -8.61 3.90
CA ARG A 105 7.10 -8.16 4.40
C ARG A 105 7.79 -7.24 3.39
N ARG A 106 7.78 -7.59 2.09
CA ARG A 106 8.32 -6.71 1.05
C ARG A 106 7.63 -5.35 1.01
N PHE A 107 6.29 -5.33 1.08
CA PHE A 107 5.53 -4.07 1.10
C PHE A 107 6.00 -3.16 2.24
N SER A 108 6.27 -3.72 3.42
CA SER A 108 6.71 -2.92 4.56
C SER A 108 8.05 -2.21 4.31
N CYS A 109 8.90 -2.74 3.45
CA CYS A 109 10.14 -2.07 3.03
C CYS A 109 9.89 -1.08 1.87
N GLU A 110 9.20 -1.52 0.82
CA GLU A 110 9.01 -0.76 -0.41
C GLU A 110 8.15 0.48 -0.25
N ALA A 111 7.05 0.41 0.53
CA ALA A 111 6.05 1.46 0.60
C ALA A 111 6.63 2.81 1.09
N LEU A 112 7.64 2.77 1.98
CA LEU A 112 8.27 3.95 2.55
C LEU A 112 9.75 4.09 2.16
N ARG A 113 10.21 3.44 1.08
CA ARG A 113 11.58 3.63 0.58
C ARG A 113 11.89 5.13 0.41
N PRO A 114 12.95 5.67 1.03
CA PRO A 114 13.25 7.12 1.00
C PRO A 114 13.42 7.67 -0.41
N ARG A 115 13.99 6.85 -1.31
CA ARG A 115 14.19 7.18 -2.73
C ARG A 115 13.59 6.10 -3.61
N GLY A 116 12.57 6.44 -4.38
CA GLY A 116 11.98 5.57 -5.37
C GLY A 116 12.04 6.19 -6.76
N VAL A 117 12.16 5.35 -7.80
CA VAL A 117 12.26 5.82 -9.20
C VAL A 117 10.96 6.46 -9.66
N TRP A 118 9.82 5.95 -9.18
CA TRP A 118 8.51 6.35 -9.66
C TRP A 118 7.67 7.14 -8.67
N CYS A 119 8.29 7.61 -7.58
CA CYS A 119 7.57 8.31 -6.52
C CYS A 119 8.39 9.47 -5.95
N MET A 120 7.70 10.38 -5.28
CA MET A 120 8.36 11.47 -4.55
C MET A 120 9.25 10.92 -3.43
N HIS A 121 10.37 11.56 -3.19
CA HIS A 121 11.25 11.24 -2.08
C HIS A 121 10.56 11.57 -0.74
N ILE A 122 10.92 10.83 0.30
CA ILE A 122 10.51 11.11 1.67
C ILE A 122 11.70 11.75 2.37
N GLU A 123 11.73 13.08 2.41
CA GLU A 123 12.88 13.83 2.93
C GLU A 123 13.16 13.49 4.40
N ALA A 124 12.13 13.36 5.24
CA ALA A 124 12.29 12.98 6.65
C ALA A 124 13.07 11.67 6.84
N LEU A 125 12.86 10.68 5.95
CA LEU A 125 13.60 9.41 5.98
C LEU A 125 15.00 9.50 5.37
N LYS A 126 15.30 10.55 4.62
CA LYS A 126 16.66 10.84 4.11
C LYS A 126 17.50 11.58 5.14
N GLU A 127 16.86 12.48 5.87
CA GLU A 127 17.51 13.29 6.92
C GLU A 127 17.72 12.50 8.20
N THR A 128 16.77 11.65 8.55
CA THR A 128 16.78 10.83 9.79
C THR A 128 16.40 9.38 9.46
N PRO A 129 17.29 8.61 8.80
CA PRO A 129 16.99 7.24 8.38
C PRO A 129 16.76 6.28 9.57
N GLU A 130 17.25 6.62 10.75
CA GLU A 130 17.14 5.84 11.97
C GLU A 130 15.69 5.59 12.37
N ILE A 131 14.77 6.47 12.05
CA ILE A 131 13.34 6.29 12.37
C ILE A 131 12.72 5.09 11.66
N TYR A 132 13.34 4.61 10.56
CA TYR A 132 12.87 3.44 9.81
C TYR A 132 13.60 2.14 10.18
N LEU A 133 14.65 2.18 11.00
CA LEU A 133 15.37 0.99 11.45
C LEU A 133 14.47 -0.09 12.07
N PRO A 134 13.37 0.22 12.82
CA PRO A 134 12.49 -0.81 13.35
C PRO A 134 11.87 -1.74 12.28
N VAL A 135 11.77 -1.29 11.03
CA VAL A 135 11.34 -2.10 9.90
C VAL A 135 12.52 -2.83 9.26
N LEU A 136 13.60 -2.10 8.95
CA LEU A 136 14.73 -2.61 8.19
C LEU A 136 15.51 -3.70 8.95
N GLU A 137 15.69 -3.56 10.25
CA GLU A 137 16.40 -4.56 11.08
C GLU A 137 15.68 -5.91 11.09
N LYS A 138 14.34 -5.92 11.03
CA LYS A 138 13.55 -7.16 10.93
C LYS A 138 13.73 -7.87 9.59
N LEU A 139 14.01 -7.13 8.53
CA LEU A 139 14.12 -7.63 7.16
C LEU A 139 15.57 -7.88 6.72
N ARG A 140 16.56 -7.46 7.50
CA ARG A 140 17.99 -7.51 7.15
C ARG A 140 18.49 -8.89 6.71
N ALA A 141 17.95 -9.96 7.29
CA ALA A 141 18.29 -11.35 6.97
C ALA A 141 17.05 -12.16 6.57
N ASP A 142 16.14 -11.54 5.80
CA ASP A 142 14.91 -12.21 5.37
C ASP A 142 15.23 -13.45 4.50
N PRO A 143 14.58 -14.60 4.72
CA PRO A 143 14.83 -15.81 3.94
C PRO A 143 14.30 -15.71 2.50
N SER A 144 13.40 -14.76 2.22
CA SER A 144 12.82 -14.58 0.89
C SER A 144 13.70 -13.69 0.01
N ARG A 145 14.16 -14.22 -1.12
CA ARG A 145 14.84 -13.44 -2.15
C ARG A 145 14.04 -12.21 -2.61
N TYR A 146 12.72 -12.38 -2.70
CA TYR A 146 11.82 -11.29 -3.09
C TYR A 146 11.85 -10.10 -2.11
N VAL A 147 12.05 -10.38 -0.82
CA VAL A 147 12.23 -9.32 0.20
C VAL A 147 13.64 -8.74 0.15
N GLN A 148 14.67 -9.58 -0.02
CA GLN A 148 16.06 -9.14 -0.10
C GLN A 148 16.34 -8.17 -1.27
N ASP A 149 15.58 -8.31 -2.36
CA ASP A 149 15.69 -7.49 -3.56
C ASP A 149 14.98 -6.11 -3.43
N SER A 150 14.57 -5.70 -2.21
CA SER A 150 13.84 -4.44 -1.95
C SER A 150 14.75 -3.24 -1.65
#